data_956b00da5733173df97b29a7dbeece30
#
_entry.id   956b00da5733173df97b29a7dbeece30
#
_cell.length_a   1.000
_cell.length_b   1.000
_cell.length_c   1.000
_cell.angle_alpha   90.00
_cell.angle_beta   90.00
_cell.angle_gamma   90.00
#
_symmetry.space_group_name_H-M   'P 1'
#
loop_
_entity.id
_entity.type
_entity.pdbx_description
1 polymer ?
#
loop_
_entity_poly.entity_id
_entity_poly.type
_entity_poly.pdbx_seq_one_letter_code
_entity_poly.pdbx_strand_id
1 'polypeptide(L)'
;KAVFDAYWGKWAEYRSSVGLVLSSHLQTQVALAKARHYENVLERELFQDNLPPAVYRTLVTEVNKALPTLHRYFKLRQRMLGLDQMHYYDIYPPLVALDKKFDIETTKAITLDAMEVLGDDWVKIQRDSFDERWMHVFPQQGKRSGAYMSGFAYDVHPYLLLNHNDDYESLSTFAHEWGHAIHTLYARQSQPFETANYATFIAEIPSTSLELILQNYMVNQAETIDEKLFYLGFGLEQMRGTFFRQTMFAEFELALYEAVERGEALSGDRITQMYGEIVRRYHGHDEGVVIVDDLYTNEWMFVPHFYFNMYVFQYATSVTAGTALYGKILEDQEAGSANYKDLLRAGGSDYPHLLLSRAGVDLTQPEPYQAVVTQMNAIMDQMERLLEERDQ
;
A
#
# COMPACT_ATOMS: atom_id res chain seq x y z
N LYS A 1 16.87 -14.92 -11.66
CA LYS A 1 17.87 -14.05 -12.33
C LYS A 1 17.63 -13.96 -13.83
N ALA A 2 17.69 -15.07 -14.60
CA ALA A 2 17.61 -15.05 -16.07
C ALA A 2 16.37 -14.28 -16.61
N VAL A 3 15.20 -14.48 -16.00
CA VAL A 3 13.96 -13.76 -16.38
C VAL A 3 14.11 -12.26 -16.08
N PHE A 4 14.65 -11.90 -14.93
CA PHE A 4 14.92 -10.50 -14.55
C PHE A 4 15.88 -9.82 -15.53
N ASP A 5 16.99 -10.48 -15.84
CA ASP A 5 17.99 -9.94 -16.78
C ASP A 5 17.39 -9.72 -18.16
N ALA A 6 16.61 -10.67 -18.68
CA ALA A 6 15.94 -10.55 -19.97
C ALA A 6 14.90 -9.42 -19.97
N TYR A 7 14.09 -9.32 -18.92
CA TYR A 7 13.03 -8.32 -18.80
C TYR A 7 13.60 -6.90 -18.71
N TRP A 8 14.50 -6.66 -17.76
CA TRP A 8 15.11 -5.34 -17.58
C TRP A 8 16.10 -4.96 -18.66
N GLY A 9 16.76 -5.97 -19.28
CA GLY A 9 17.58 -5.78 -20.48
C GLY A 9 16.74 -5.23 -21.63
N LYS A 10 15.50 -5.73 -21.78
CA LYS A 10 14.59 -5.20 -22.82
C LYS A 10 14.15 -3.76 -22.54
N TRP A 11 13.82 -3.44 -21.29
CA TRP A 11 13.51 -2.07 -20.92
C TRP A 11 14.67 -1.11 -21.13
N ALA A 12 15.91 -1.52 -20.83
CA ALA A 12 17.10 -0.70 -21.01
C ALA A 12 17.30 -0.20 -22.45
N GLU A 13 16.84 -0.95 -23.47
CA GLU A 13 16.89 -0.52 -24.89
C GLU A 13 16.03 0.74 -25.14
N TYR A 14 15.01 0.98 -24.33
CA TYR A 14 14.07 2.10 -24.47
C TYR A 14 14.38 3.28 -23.55
N ARG A 15 15.46 3.24 -22.78
CA ARG A 15 15.80 4.24 -21.74
C ARG A 15 15.75 5.68 -22.26
N SER A 16 16.34 5.95 -23.43
CA SER A 16 16.35 7.29 -24.01
C SER A 16 14.95 7.77 -24.39
N SER A 17 14.14 6.89 -24.98
CA SER A 17 12.79 7.24 -25.43
C SER A 17 11.84 7.46 -24.26
N VAL A 18 11.82 6.52 -23.28
CA VAL A 18 10.98 6.66 -22.08
C VAL A 18 11.45 7.83 -21.22
N GLY A 19 12.76 8.04 -21.11
CA GLY A 19 13.33 9.19 -20.41
C GLY A 19 12.92 10.53 -21.02
N LEU A 20 12.89 10.63 -22.36
CA LEU A 20 12.40 11.83 -23.04
C LEU A 20 10.90 12.08 -22.74
N VAL A 21 10.08 11.03 -22.79
CA VAL A 21 8.64 11.13 -22.51
C VAL A 21 8.41 11.60 -21.06
N LEU A 22 9.07 10.96 -20.08
CA LEU A 22 8.95 11.36 -18.67
C LEU A 22 9.47 12.79 -18.44
N SER A 23 10.64 13.14 -18.97
CA SER A 23 11.19 14.48 -18.84
C SER A 23 10.26 15.56 -19.42
N SER A 24 9.64 15.30 -20.59
CA SER A 24 8.67 16.20 -21.20
C SER A 24 7.41 16.36 -20.35
N HIS A 25 6.94 15.25 -19.75
CA HIS A 25 5.82 15.28 -18.80
C HIS A 25 6.15 16.17 -17.59
N LEU A 26 7.28 15.94 -16.92
CA LEU A 26 7.71 16.70 -15.75
C LEU A 26 7.83 18.20 -16.08
N GLN A 27 8.46 18.56 -17.20
CA GLN A 27 8.57 19.95 -17.64
C GLN A 27 7.20 20.60 -17.85
N THR A 28 6.26 19.86 -18.44
CA THR A 28 4.89 20.33 -18.64
C THR A 28 4.21 20.63 -17.31
N GLN A 29 4.35 19.73 -16.32
CA GLN A 29 3.74 19.91 -15.00
C GLN A 29 4.36 21.12 -14.25
N VAL A 30 5.68 21.27 -14.33
CA VAL A 30 6.38 22.46 -13.75
C VAL A 30 5.93 23.75 -14.43
N ALA A 31 5.78 23.77 -15.75
CA ALA A 31 5.27 24.93 -16.47
C ALA A 31 3.83 25.28 -16.06
N LEU A 32 2.97 24.27 -15.88
CA LEU A 32 1.59 24.45 -15.41
C LEU A 32 1.53 24.95 -13.96
N ALA A 33 2.38 24.46 -13.06
CA ALA A 33 2.46 24.97 -11.69
C ALA A 33 2.83 26.46 -11.68
N LYS A 34 3.87 26.86 -12.41
CA LYS A 34 4.29 28.26 -12.57
C LYS A 34 3.21 29.14 -13.19
N ALA A 35 2.55 28.67 -14.26
CA ALA A 35 1.49 29.43 -14.93
C ALA A 35 0.26 29.66 -14.05
N ARG A 36 0.03 28.81 -13.06
CA ARG A 36 -1.06 28.90 -12.08
C ARG A 36 -0.63 29.52 -10.75
N HIS A 37 0.60 30.02 -10.67
CA HIS A 37 1.17 30.70 -9.50
C HIS A 37 1.33 29.81 -8.25
N TYR A 38 1.51 28.50 -8.42
CA TYR A 38 1.96 27.63 -7.34
C TYR A 38 3.48 27.73 -7.19
N GLU A 39 3.96 27.57 -5.96
CA GLU A 39 5.39 27.59 -5.65
C GLU A 39 6.14 26.46 -6.37
N ASN A 40 5.54 25.26 -6.38
CA ASN A 40 6.09 24.05 -6.97
C ASN A 40 4.98 23.06 -7.37
N VAL A 41 5.36 21.95 -8.01
CA VAL A 41 4.41 20.89 -8.43
C VAL A 41 3.77 20.20 -7.23
N LEU A 42 4.53 19.91 -6.17
CA LEU A 42 4.01 19.27 -4.96
C LEU A 42 2.85 20.09 -4.37
N GLU A 43 3.02 21.41 -4.19
CA GLU A 43 1.96 22.29 -3.69
C GLU A 43 0.72 22.24 -4.59
N ARG A 44 0.91 22.30 -5.91
CA ARG A 44 -0.21 22.25 -6.86
C ARG A 44 -1.00 20.93 -6.74
N GLU A 45 -0.31 19.79 -6.69
CA GLU A 45 -0.99 18.48 -6.65
C GLU A 45 -1.72 18.24 -5.32
N LEU A 46 -1.17 18.73 -4.21
CA LEU A 46 -1.79 18.63 -2.90
C LEU A 46 -2.94 19.63 -2.68
N PHE A 47 -3.02 20.67 -3.51
CA PHE A 47 -4.00 21.75 -3.35
C PHE A 47 -5.45 21.28 -3.46
N GLN A 48 -5.75 20.32 -4.35
CA GLN A 48 -7.12 19.84 -4.56
C GLN A 48 -7.74 19.30 -3.26
N ASP A 49 -6.98 18.55 -2.48
CA ASP A 49 -7.40 17.96 -1.21
C ASP A 49 -6.96 18.81 -0.01
N ASN A 50 -6.40 20.01 -0.28
CA ASN A 50 -5.83 20.91 0.72
C ASN A 50 -4.86 20.21 1.69
N LEU A 51 -4.07 19.26 1.16
CA LEU A 51 -3.10 18.51 1.97
C LEU A 51 -1.88 19.38 2.26
N PRO A 52 -1.44 19.49 3.52
CA PRO A 52 -0.19 20.15 3.83
C PRO A 52 1.00 19.43 3.18
N PRO A 53 1.94 20.14 2.52
CA PRO A 53 3.17 19.53 1.99
C PRO A 53 3.99 18.76 3.04
N ALA A 54 3.79 19.09 4.32
CA ALA A 54 4.39 18.37 5.44
C ALA A 54 4.00 16.88 5.47
N VAL A 55 2.78 16.49 5.06
CA VAL A 55 2.37 15.09 4.98
C VAL A 55 3.32 14.29 4.09
N TYR A 56 3.60 14.80 2.89
CA TYR A 56 4.51 14.13 1.95
C TYR A 56 5.96 14.09 2.45
N ARG A 57 6.44 15.25 2.95
CA ARG A 57 7.84 15.37 3.40
C ARG A 57 8.12 14.57 4.68
N THR A 58 7.16 14.51 5.60
CA THR A 58 7.28 13.71 6.82
C THR A 58 7.29 12.22 6.46
N LEU A 59 6.40 11.75 5.55
CA LEU A 59 6.44 10.37 5.06
C LEU A 59 7.85 10.00 4.57
N VAL A 60 8.41 10.76 3.63
CA VAL A 60 9.75 10.47 3.07
C VAL A 60 10.81 10.47 4.17
N THR A 61 10.75 11.43 5.08
CA THR A 61 11.70 11.56 6.18
C THR A 61 11.65 10.37 7.14
N GLU A 62 10.45 9.99 7.60
CA GLU A 62 10.28 8.91 8.58
C GLU A 62 10.57 7.54 7.98
N VAL A 63 10.21 7.30 6.71
CA VAL A 63 10.55 6.05 6.02
C VAL A 63 12.06 5.93 5.82
N ASN A 64 12.77 7.00 5.49
CA ASN A 64 14.23 6.96 5.41
C ASN A 64 14.89 6.66 6.79
N LYS A 65 14.36 7.17 7.90
CA LYS A 65 14.81 6.80 9.25
C LYS A 65 14.52 5.31 9.56
N ALA A 66 13.49 4.74 8.95
CA ALA A 66 13.06 3.36 9.14
C ALA A 66 13.78 2.34 8.24
N LEU A 67 14.68 2.75 7.34
CA LEU A 67 15.43 1.84 6.47
C LEU A 67 16.15 0.69 7.21
N PRO A 68 16.70 0.89 8.43
CA PRO A 68 17.26 -0.24 9.19
C PRO A 68 16.26 -1.37 9.46
N THR A 69 14.96 -1.06 9.63
CA THR A 69 13.89 -2.07 9.78
C THR A 69 13.66 -2.84 8.47
N LEU A 70 13.65 -2.14 7.34
CA LEU A 70 13.56 -2.79 6.02
C LEU A 70 14.78 -3.68 5.76
N HIS A 71 15.98 -3.23 6.11
CA HIS A 71 17.21 -4.01 5.98
C HIS A 71 17.19 -5.26 6.89
N ARG A 72 16.64 -5.16 8.12
CA ARG A 72 16.39 -6.32 8.99
C ARG A 72 15.46 -7.34 8.32
N TYR A 73 14.38 -6.87 7.71
CA TYR A 73 13.47 -7.74 6.96
C TYR A 73 14.17 -8.49 5.83
N PHE A 74 15.02 -7.82 5.05
CA PHE A 74 15.77 -8.48 3.98
C PHE A 74 16.77 -9.52 4.53
N LYS A 75 17.40 -9.27 5.67
CA LYS A 75 18.27 -10.27 6.32
C LYS A 75 17.48 -11.47 6.83
N LEU A 76 16.30 -11.25 7.42
CA LEU A 76 15.40 -12.35 7.80
C LEU A 76 14.98 -13.17 6.58
N ARG A 77 14.61 -12.51 5.50
CA ARG A 77 14.26 -13.12 4.21
C ARG A 77 15.43 -13.93 3.64
N GLN A 78 16.65 -13.38 3.66
CA GLN A 78 17.87 -14.07 3.22
C GLN A 78 18.08 -15.38 3.99
N ARG A 79 17.93 -15.34 5.35
CA ARG A 79 18.01 -16.52 6.21
C ARG A 79 16.95 -17.58 5.85
N MET A 80 15.69 -17.17 5.70
CA MET A 80 14.58 -18.07 5.39
C MET A 80 14.71 -18.75 4.02
N LEU A 81 15.26 -18.03 3.02
CA LEU A 81 15.50 -18.56 1.68
C LEU A 81 16.82 -19.34 1.57
N GLY A 82 17.64 -19.37 2.62
CA GLY A 82 18.95 -20.07 2.63
C GLY A 82 19.96 -19.50 1.63
N LEU A 83 19.94 -18.18 1.40
CA LEU A 83 20.81 -17.53 0.42
C LEU A 83 22.11 -17.06 1.08
N ASP A 84 23.26 -17.28 0.42
CA ASP A 84 24.55 -16.71 0.84
C ASP A 84 24.56 -15.18 0.68
N GLN A 85 23.97 -14.68 -0.40
CA GLN A 85 23.80 -13.25 -0.69
C GLN A 85 22.43 -13.02 -1.32
N MET A 86 21.71 -12.02 -0.84
CA MET A 86 20.43 -11.60 -1.41
C MET A 86 20.65 -10.59 -2.55
N HIS A 87 19.99 -10.80 -3.67
CA HIS A 87 19.94 -9.89 -4.80
C HIS A 87 18.54 -9.34 -5.00
N TYR A 88 18.41 -8.28 -5.78
CA TYR A 88 17.14 -7.58 -6.00
C TYR A 88 16.01 -8.48 -6.56
N TYR A 89 16.34 -9.50 -7.33
CA TYR A 89 15.37 -10.48 -7.83
C TYR A 89 14.90 -11.49 -6.76
N ASP A 90 15.60 -11.62 -5.63
CA ASP A 90 15.25 -12.55 -4.56
C ASP A 90 14.20 -11.98 -3.59
N ILE A 91 13.80 -10.72 -3.79
CA ILE A 91 12.74 -10.11 -2.98
C ILE A 91 11.32 -10.60 -3.35
N TYR A 92 11.14 -11.27 -4.48
CA TYR A 92 9.82 -11.67 -4.99
C TYR A 92 9.40 -13.13 -4.68
N PRO A 93 10.29 -14.13 -4.56
CA PRO A 93 9.88 -15.50 -4.23
C PRO A 93 9.13 -15.55 -2.89
N PRO A 94 8.09 -16.39 -2.73
CA PRO A 94 7.40 -16.55 -1.45
C PRO A 94 8.35 -17.10 -0.38
N LEU A 95 8.19 -16.66 0.88
CA LEU A 95 9.00 -17.15 2.01
C LEU A 95 8.58 -18.55 2.48
N VAL A 96 7.28 -18.78 2.51
CA VAL A 96 6.67 -20.07 2.92
C VAL A 96 5.56 -20.36 1.91
N ALA A 97 5.40 -21.61 1.53
CA ALA A 97 4.28 -22.07 0.72
C ALA A 97 3.12 -22.49 1.64
N LEU A 98 1.90 -22.14 1.28
CA LEU A 98 0.69 -22.56 1.96
C LEU A 98 -0.17 -23.38 0.99
N ASP A 99 -0.38 -24.65 1.30
CA ASP A 99 -1.30 -25.53 0.58
C ASP A 99 -2.66 -25.59 1.31
N LYS A 100 -3.35 -24.42 1.36
CA LYS A 100 -4.68 -24.26 1.95
C LYS A 100 -5.59 -23.57 0.97
N LYS A 101 -6.80 -24.07 0.85
CA LYS A 101 -7.80 -23.51 -0.06
C LYS A 101 -8.77 -22.62 0.69
N PHE A 102 -9.09 -21.50 0.05
CA PHE A 102 -10.04 -20.52 0.55
C PHE A 102 -11.11 -20.29 -0.53
N ASP A 103 -12.03 -21.26 -0.68
CA ASP A 103 -13.16 -21.07 -1.59
C ASP A 103 -14.02 -19.89 -1.15
N ILE A 104 -14.93 -19.44 -2.01
CA ILE A 104 -15.67 -18.20 -1.77
C ILE A 104 -16.53 -18.25 -0.50
N GLU A 105 -17.08 -19.41 -0.13
CA GLU A 105 -17.90 -19.52 1.08
C GLU A 105 -17.04 -19.51 2.34
N THR A 106 -15.89 -20.18 2.30
CA THR A 106 -14.85 -20.08 3.34
C THR A 106 -14.32 -18.64 3.48
N THR A 107 -14.08 -17.98 2.36
CA THR A 107 -13.64 -16.58 2.31
C THR A 107 -14.64 -15.64 2.96
N LYS A 108 -15.94 -15.78 2.64
CA LYS A 108 -17.02 -15.00 3.27
C LYS A 108 -17.07 -15.22 4.80
N ALA A 109 -17.01 -16.49 5.24
CA ALA A 109 -17.08 -16.84 6.65
C ALA A 109 -15.89 -16.24 7.44
N ILE A 110 -14.65 -16.48 6.97
CA ILE A 110 -13.44 -15.95 7.60
C ILE A 110 -13.47 -14.42 7.66
N THR A 111 -13.92 -13.77 6.58
CA THR A 111 -14.00 -12.29 6.56
C THR A 111 -14.99 -11.78 7.60
N LEU A 112 -16.17 -12.40 7.75
CA LEU A 112 -17.14 -12.00 8.77
C LEU A 112 -16.58 -12.18 10.19
N ASP A 113 -15.98 -13.34 10.47
CA ASP A 113 -15.39 -13.64 11.77
C ASP A 113 -14.26 -12.66 12.12
N ALA A 114 -13.38 -12.38 11.15
CA ALA A 114 -12.29 -11.43 11.35
C ALA A 114 -12.79 -10.01 11.65
N MET A 115 -13.90 -9.59 11.04
CA MET A 115 -14.47 -8.25 11.19
C MET A 115 -15.34 -8.07 12.44
N GLU A 116 -15.54 -9.08 13.29
CA GLU A 116 -16.25 -8.95 14.57
C GLU A 116 -15.66 -7.88 15.49
N VAL A 117 -14.35 -7.62 15.36
CA VAL A 117 -13.67 -6.55 16.09
C VAL A 117 -14.22 -5.16 15.78
N LEU A 118 -14.87 -4.97 14.63
CA LEU A 118 -15.53 -3.72 14.22
C LEU A 118 -16.99 -3.58 14.73
N GLY A 119 -17.54 -4.64 15.35
CA GLY A 119 -18.86 -4.67 15.96
C GLY A 119 -19.95 -5.27 15.07
N ASP A 120 -21.07 -5.64 15.72
CA ASP A 120 -22.18 -6.38 15.11
C ASP A 120 -22.85 -5.63 13.94
N ASP A 121 -22.90 -4.31 13.99
CA ASP A 121 -23.46 -3.47 12.94
C ASP A 121 -22.65 -3.61 11.63
N TRP A 122 -21.32 -3.65 11.74
CA TRP A 122 -20.45 -3.88 10.59
C TRP A 122 -20.68 -5.27 10.00
N VAL A 123 -20.59 -6.31 10.83
CA VAL A 123 -20.76 -7.71 10.43
C VAL A 123 -22.12 -7.95 9.79
N LYS A 124 -23.17 -7.33 10.35
CA LYS A 124 -24.54 -7.43 9.81
C LYS A 124 -24.64 -6.86 8.39
N ILE A 125 -24.13 -5.63 8.17
CA ILE A 125 -24.16 -4.98 6.86
C ILE A 125 -23.41 -5.86 5.84
N GLN A 126 -22.23 -6.34 6.20
CA GLN A 126 -21.39 -7.13 5.31
C GLN A 126 -22.05 -8.48 4.97
N ARG A 127 -22.59 -9.19 5.97
CA ARG A 127 -23.31 -10.47 5.78
C ARG A 127 -24.53 -10.31 4.88
N ASP A 128 -25.36 -9.30 5.14
CA ASP A 128 -26.58 -9.07 4.35
C ASP A 128 -26.25 -8.77 2.90
N SER A 129 -25.09 -8.11 2.64
CA SER A 129 -24.66 -7.71 1.31
C SER A 129 -24.01 -8.83 0.49
N PHE A 130 -23.47 -9.87 1.13
CA PHE A 130 -22.75 -10.94 0.44
C PHE A 130 -23.61 -11.72 -0.56
N ASP A 131 -24.89 -11.84 -0.32
CA ASP A 131 -25.83 -12.63 -1.13
C ASP A 131 -26.63 -11.80 -2.14
N GLU A 132 -26.47 -10.46 -2.16
CA GLU A 132 -27.25 -9.53 -2.96
C GLU A 132 -26.69 -9.23 -4.37
N ARG A 133 -25.80 -10.06 -4.91
CA ARG A 133 -25.22 -9.91 -6.27
C ARG A 133 -24.40 -8.62 -6.46
N TRP A 134 -23.77 -8.10 -5.43
CA TRP A 134 -22.92 -6.92 -5.54
C TRP A 134 -21.57 -7.22 -6.18
N MET A 135 -21.19 -8.50 -6.26
CA MET A 135 -19.86 -8.91 -6.71
C MET A 135 -19.90 -9.91 -7.88
N HIS A 136 -18.97 -9.74 -8.80
CA HIS A 136 -18.64 -10.70 -9.84
C HIS A 136 -17.33 -11.40 -9.44
N VAL A 137 -17.44 -12.63 -8.93
CA VAL A 137 -16.40 -13.27 -8.13
C VAL A 137 -15.30 -13.93 -8.97
N PHE A 138 -15.69 -14.81 -9.92
CA PHE A 138 -14.73 -15.71 -10.56
C PHE A 138 -14.12 -15.16 -11.85
N PRO A 139 -12.85 -15.56 -12.18
CA PRO A 139 -12.27 -15.24 -13.48
C PRO A 139 -13.06 -15.91 -14.61
N GLN A 140 -13.13 -15.22 -15.75
CA GLN A 140 -13.72 -15.75 -16.98
C GLN A 140 -13.08 -15.13 -18.22
N GLN A 141 -13.26 -15.79 -19.36
CA GLN A 141 -12.72 -15.28 -20.63
C GLN A 141 -13.26 -13.87 -20.96
N GLY A 142 -12.35 -12.95 -21.26
CA GLY A 142 -12.70 -11.56 -21.59
C GLY A 142 -12.93 -10.64 -20.39
N LYS A 143 -12.92 -11.17 -19.16
CA LYS A 143 -12.99 -10.35 -17.95
C LYS A 143 -11.65 -9.66 -17.69
N ARG A 144 -11.72 -8.40 -17.27
CA ARG A 144 -10.52 -7.63 -16.83
C ARG A 144 -9.87 -8.32 -15.64
N SER A 145 -8.54 -8.38 -15.63
CA SER A 145 -7.76 -8.87 -14.50
C SER A 145 -7.75 -7.88 -13.32
N GLY A 146 -7.30 -8.34 -12.17
CA GLY A 146 -7.27 -7.58 -10.92
C GLY A 146 -8.62 -7.60 -10.20
N ALA A 147 -8.75 -6.72 -9.22
CA ALA A 147 -9.98 -6.49 -8.47
C ALA A 147 -10.24 -4.99 -8.35
N TYR A 148 -11.48 -4.60 -8.15
CA TYR A 148 -11.85 -3.23 -7.80
C TYR A 148 -13.29 -3.15 -7.28
N MET A 149 -13.54 -2.18 -6.41
CA MET A 149 -14.87 -1.72 -6.06
C MET A 149 -15.27 -0.53 -6.95
N SER A 150 -16.52 -0.49 -7.38
CA SER A 150 -17.12 0.64 -8.09
C SER A 150 -18.28 1.21 -7.29
N GLY A 151 -18.13 2.45 -6.85
CA GLY A 151 -19.10 3.20 -6.10
C GLY A 151 -19.55 4.51 -6.78
N PHE A 152 -19.64 4.58 -8.09
CA PHE A 152 -19.96 5.84 -8.79
C PHE A 152 -21.42 6.28 -8.69
N ALA A 153 -22.35 5.34 -8.57
CA ALA A 153 -23.78 5.65 -8.56
C ALA A 153 -24.28 5.78 -7.11
N TYR A 154 -24.72 6.98 -6.72
CA TYR A 154 -25.08 7.32 -5.34
C TYR A 154 -26.26 6.52 -4.78
N ASP A 155 -27.33 6.36 -5.57
CA ASP A 155 -28.61 5.76 -5.14
C ASP A 155 -28.62 4.22 -5.16
N VAL A 156 -27.52 3.58 -5.52
CA VAL A 156 -27.41 2.11 -5.59
C VAL A 156 -26.21 1.62 -4.77
N HIS A 157 -26.23 0.33 -4.45
CA HIS A 157 -25.11 -0.30 -3.74
C HIS A 157 -23.82 -0.28 -4.56
N PRO A 158 -22.64 -0.37 -3.94
CA PRO A 158 -21.38 -0.55 -4.65
C PRO A 158 -21.33 -1.90 -5.37
N TYR A 159 -20.52 -2.00 -6.41
CA TYR A 159 -20.27 -3.22 -7.17
C TYR A 159 -18.81 -3.62 -7.05
N LEU A 160 -18.54 -4.92 -6.92
CA LEU A 160 -17.20 -5.46 -6.82
C LEU A 160 -16.89 -6.36 -8.02
N LEU A 161 -15.73 -6.15 -8.65
CA LEU A 161 -15.16 -7.09 -9.60
C LEU A 161 -13.99 -7.78 -8.91
N LEU A 162 -14.04 -9.11 -8.84
CA LEU A 162 -13.03 -9.97 -8.25
C LEU A 162 -12.56 -11.01 -9.28
N ASN A 163 -11.40 -11.61 -9.08
CA ASN A 163 -10.92 -12.77 -9.83
C ASN A 163 -10.40 -13.81 -8.82
N HIS A 164 -11.32 -14.41 -8.08
CA HIS A 164 -11.05 -15.30 -6.95
C HIS A 164 -10.51 -16.66 -7.43
N ASN A 165 -9.37 -17.09 -6.87
CA ASN A 165 -8.64 -18.32 -7.25
C ASN A 165 -8.49 -19.31 -6.09
N ASP A 166 -9.28 -19.19 -5.04
CA ASP A 166 -9.28 -20.02 -3.84
C ASP A 166 -7.95 -20.06 -3.08
N ASP A 167 -7.15 -18.99 -3.18
CA ASP A 167 -5.89 -18.80 -2.45
C ASP A 167 -6.00 -17.69 -1.41
N TYR A 168 -4.98 -17.54 -0.57
CA TYR A 168 -4.96 -16.52 0.48
C TYR A 168 -4.93 -15.08 -0.08
N GLU A 169 -4.27 -14.87 -1.22
CA GLU A 169 -4.25 -13.57 -1.89
C GLU A 169 -5.68 -13.15 -2.29
N SER A 170 -6.48 -14.10 -2.79
CA SER A 170 -7.88 -13.87 -3.13
C SER A 170 -8.73 -13.57 -1.90
N LEU A 171 -8.49 -14.21 -0.75
CA LEU A 171 -9.13 -13.90 0.53
C LEU A 171 -8.75 -12.47 1.00
N SER A 172 -7.48 -12.11 0.94
CA SER A 172 -7.01 -10.77 1.30
C SER A 172 -7.61 -9.69 0.39
N THR A 173 -7.59 -9.93 -0.93
CA THR A 173 -8.22 -9.06 -1.93
C THR A 173 -9.73 -8.91 -1.69
N PHE A 174 -10.43 -9.99 -1.34
CA PHE A 174 -11.85 -9.95 -0.99
C PHE A 174 -12.09 -9.01 0.19
N ALA A 175 -11.32 -9.13 1.27
CA ALA A 175 -11.43 -8.24 2.42
C ALA A 175 -11.13 -6.78 2.04
N HIS A 176 -10.09 -6.55 1.23
CA HIS A 176 -9.72 -5.24 0.71
C HIS A 176 -10.88 -4.53 -0.01
N GLU A 177 -11.45 -5.19 -1.02
CA GLU A 177 -12.54 -4.62 -1.83
C GLU A 177 -13.81 -4.39 -1.00
N TRP A 178 -14.09 -5.25 -0.02
CA TRP A 178 -15.19 -5.04 0.92
C TRP A 178 -14.92 -3.87 1.88
N GLY A 179 -13.67 -3.55 2.17
CA GLY A 179 -13.30 -2.32 2.88
C GLY A 179 -13.79 -1.08 2.14
N HIS A 180 -13.52 -0.99 0.85
CA HIS A 180 -14.03 0.08 -0.01
C HIS A 180 -15.57 0.09 -0.09
N ALA A 181 -16.20 -1.08 -0.22
CA ALA A 181 -17.65 -1.18 -0.33
C ALA A 181 -18.36 -0.66 0.94
N ILE A 182 -17.91 -1.07 2.12
CA ILE A 182 -18.48 -0.62 3.39
C ILE A 182 -18.20 0.87 3.63
N HIS A 183 -17.01 1.38 3.28
CA HIS A 183 -16.72 2.81 3.32
C HIS A 183 -17.72 3.60 2.50
N THR A 184 -17.94 3.19 1.25
CA THR A 184 -18.91 3.83 0.35
C THR A 184 -20.33 3.81 0.93
N LEU A 185 -20.75 2.69 1.54
CA LEU A 185 -22.05 2.60 2.19
C LEU A 185 -22.18 3.55 3.37
N TYR A 186 -21.21 3.56 4.30
CA TYR A 186 -21.23 4.46 5.44
C TYR A 186 -21.25 5.94 5.02
N ALA A 187 -20.43 6.31 4.05
CA ALA A 187 -20.40 7.67 3.52
C ALA A 187 -21.76 8.08 2.95
N ARG A 188 -22.36 7.24 2.10
CA ARG A 188 -23.67 7.51 1.46
C ARG A 188 -24.84 7.54 2.41
N GLN A 189 -24.83 6.69 3.42
CA GLN A 189 -25.89 6.67 4.43
C GLN A 189 -25.86 7.90 5.36
N SER A 190 -24.69 8.54 5.48
CA SER A 190 -24.45 9.63 6.41
C SER A 190 -24.32 11.00 5.75
N GLN A 191 -24.00 11.05 4.46
CA GLN A 191 -23.73 12.28 3.72
C GLN A 191 -24.73 12.49 2.58
N PRO A 192 -25.11 13.75 2.30
CA PRO A 192 -25.84 14.09 1.06
C PRO A 192 -24.95 13.83 -0.16
N PHE A 193 -25.57 13.78 -1.34
CA PHE A 193 -24.89 13.49 -2.62
C PHE A 193 -23.60 14.31 -2.83
N GLU A 194 -23.63 15.60 -2.49
CA GLU A 194 -22.52 16.53 -2.71
C GLU A 194 -21.27 16.19 -1.90
N THR A 195 -21.41 15.54 -0.75
CA THR A 195 -20.32 15.19 0.18
C THR A 195 -20.18 13.69 0.45
N ALA A 196 -20.92 12.85 -0.28
CA ALA A 196 -20.82 11.39 -0.11
C ALA A 196 -19.54 10.78 -0.70
N ASN A 197 -18.94 11.43 -1.71
CA ASN A 197 -17.66 11.00 -2.24
C ASN A 197 -16.52 11.47 -1.35
N TYR A 198 -15.53 10.63 -1.16
CA TYR A 198 -14.35 10.89 -0.35
C TYR A 198 -13.09 11.02 -1.21
N ALA A 199 -12.09 11.73 -0.68
CA ALA A 199 -10.81 11.91 -1.36
C ALA A 199 -10.03 10.60 -1.49
N THR A 200 -9.24 10.47 -2.56
CA THR A 200 -8.36 9.32 -2.78
C THR A 200 -7.39 9.10 -1.60
N PHE A 201 -6.97 10.18 -0.95
CA PHE A 201 -6.08 10.17 0.21
C PHE A 201 -6.58 9.29 1.38
N ILE A 202 -7.91 9.14 1.56
CA ILE A 202 -8.49 8.30 2.60
C ILE A 202 -9.15 7.03 2.04
N ALA A 203 -9.20 6.88 0.72
CA ALA A 203 -9.92 5.78 0.07
C ALA A 203 -9.36 4.39 0.44
N GLU A 204 -8.03 4.27 0.53
CA GLU A 204 -7.35 2.99 0.84
C GLU A 204 -7.21 2.71 2.35
N ILE A 205 -7.64 3.63 3.22
CA ILE A 205 -7.57 3.39 4.67
C ILE A 205 -8.44 2.21 5.10
N PRO A 206 -9.73 2.12 4.69
CA PRO A 206 -10.55 1.00 5.08
C PRO A 206 -10.10 -0.33 4.47
N SER A 207 -9.69 -0.35 3.22
CA SER A 207 -9.22 -1.56 2.55
C SER A 207 -7.97 -2.13 3.23
N THR A 208 -6.97 -1.30 3.48
CA THR A 208 -5.73 -1.71 4.17
C THR A 208 -5.98 -2.06 5.65
N SER A 209 -6.92 -1.39 6.32
CA SER A 209 -7.30 -1.74 7.70
C SER A 209 -7.91 -3.14 7.76
N LEU A 210 -8.79 -3.50 6.81
CA LEU A 210 -9.40 -4.82 6.78
C LEU A 210 -8.38 -5.92 6.48
N GLU A 211 -7.39 -5.65 5.62
CA GLU A 211 -6.27 -6.59 5.40
C GLU A 211 -5.46 -6.83 6.69
N LEU A 212 -5.18 -5.78 7.47
CA LEU A 212 -4.47 -5.89 8.75
C LEU A 212 -5.29 -6.67 9.81
N ILE A 213 -6.58 -6.41 9.91
CA ILE A 213 -7.50 -7.13 10.79
C ILE A 213 -7.56 -8.61 10.41
N LEU A 214 -7.74 -8.91 9.11
CA LEU A 214 -7.76 -10.26 8.57
C LEU A 214 -6.44 -10.99 8.83
N GLN A 215 -5.31 -10.35 8.56
CA GLN A 215 -3.99 -10.94 8.81
C GLN A 215 -3.81 -11.33 10.28
N ASN A 216 -4.15 -10.41 11.21
CA ASN A 216 -4.06 -10.70 12.64
C ASN A 216 -4.99 -11.85 13.06
N TYR A 217 -6.22 -11.89 12.53
CA TYR A 217 -7.14 -13.00 12.75
C TYR A 217 -6.53 -14.32 12.26
N MET A 218 -6.00 -14.38 11.03
CA MET A 218 -5.41 -15.58 10.45
C MET A 218 -4.17 -16.07 11.22
N VAL A 219 -3.32 -15.17 11.69
CA VAL A 219 -2.18 -15.53 12.57
C VAL A 219 -2.65 -16.20 13.85
N ASN A 220 -3.74 -15.70 14.45
CA ASN A 220 -4.31 -16.25 15.69
C ASN A 220 -5.03 -17.59 15.47
N GLN A 221 -5.59 -17.82 14.28
CA GLN A 221 -6.25 -19.09 13.90
C GLN A 221 -5.30 -20.15 13.34
N ALA A 222 -4.05 -19.79 13.09
CA ALA A 222 -3.08 -20.70 12.49
C ALA A 222 -2.75 -21.88 13.42
N GLU A 223 -2.85 -23.10 12.90
CA GLU A 223 -2.69 -24.34 13.64
C GLU A 223 -1.22 -24.84 13.66
N THR A 224 -0.42 -24.42 12.66
CA THR A 224 0.96 -24.82 12.52
C THR A 224 1.93 -23.63 12.52
N ILE A 225 3.20 -23.89 12.82
CA ILE A 225 4.26 -22.88 12.72
C ILE A 225 4.37 -22.35 11.29
N ASP A 226 4.29 -23.21 10.28
CA ASP A 226 4.41 -22.82 8.88
C ASP A 226 3.22 -21.94 8.42
N GLU A 227 1.99 -22.22 8.88
CA GLU A 227 0.85 -21.32 8.65
C GLU A 227 1.08 -19.94 9.27
N LYS A 228 1.57 -19.88 10.53
CA LYS A 228 1.90 -18.60 11.19
C LYS A 228 2.97 -17.84 10.43
N LEU A 229 4.05 -18.52 10.05
CA LEU A 229 5.13 -17.92 9.27
C LEU A 229 4.64 -17.41 7.91
N PHE A 230 3.71 -18.13 7.27
CA PHE A 230 3.11 -17.69 6.02
C PHE A 230 2.34 -16.37 6.19
N TYR A 231 1.39 -16.30 7.16
CA TYR A 231 0.57 -15.10 7.34
C TYR A 231 1.39 -13.89 7.82
N LEU A 232 2.35 -14.11 8.72
CA LEU A 232 3.27 -13.06 9.17
C LEU A 232 4.16 -12.56 8.02
N GLY A 233 4.71 -13.48 7.21
CA GLY A 233 5.52 -13.16 6.04
C GLY A 233 4.73 -12.40 4.97
N PHE A 234 3.46 -12.76 4.75
CA PHE A 234 2.58 -12.03 3.84
C PHE A 234 2.37 -10.58 4.30
N GLY A 235 2.12 -10.35 5.59
CA GLY A 235 1.98 -9.00 6.13
C GLY A 235 3.25 -8.17 6.04
N LEU A 236 4.43 -8.76 6.28
CA LEU A 236 5.71 -8.06 6.06
C LEU A 236 5.90 -7.66 4.60
N GLU A 237 5.50 -8.53 3.67
CA GLU A 237 5.59 -8.24 2.24
C GLU A 237 4.65 -7.11 1.82
N GLN A 238 3.44 -7.06 2.37
CA GLN A 238 2.50 -5.94 2.20
C GLN A 238 3.11 -4.62 2.73
N MET A 239 3.68 -4.62 3.93
CA MET A 239 4.36 -3.44 4.49
C MET A 239 5.55 -3.01 3.63
N ARG A 240 6.38 -3.95 3.16
CA ARG A 240 7.47 -3.64 2.23
C ARG A 240 6.93 -3.01 0.93
N GLY A 241 5.89 -3.62 0.35
CA GLY A 241 5.32 -3.22 -0.94
C GLY A 241 4.57 -1.90 -0.88
N THR A 242 3.83 -1.65 0.20
CA THR A 242 2.89 -0.51 0.31
C THR A 242 3.50 0.66 1.09
N PHE A 243 4.30 0.41 2.11
CA PHE A 243 4.93 1.47 2.89
C PHE A 243 6.30 1.88 2.33
N PHE A 244 7.26 0.95 2.28
CA PHE A 244 8.62 1.28 1.86
C PHE A 244 8.75 1.50 0.35
N ARG A 245 8.24 0.60 -0.47
CA ARG A 245 8.38 0.71 -1.93
C ARG A 245 7.63 1.92 -2.50
N GLN A 246 6.42 2.19 -2.03
CA GLN A 246 5.68 3.34 -2.54
C GLN A 246 6.30 4.67 -2.08
N THR A 247 6.87 4.72 -0.88
CA THR A 247 7.63 5.90 -0.43
C THR A 247 8.93 6.06 -1.22
N MET A 248 9.62 4.96 -1.57
CA MET A 248 10.79 5.01 -2.46
C MET A 248 10.42 5.64 -3.81
N PHE A 249 9.28 5.28 -4.39
CA PHE A 249 8.79 5.88 -5.62
C PHE A 249 8.37 7.34 -5.43
N ALA A 250 7.72 7.67 -4.32
CA ALA A 250 7.36 9.05 -4.00
C ALA A 250 8.60 9.93 -3.84
N GLU A 251 9.62 9.48 -3.13
CA GLU A 251 10.89 10.19 -2.99
C GLU A 251 11.57 10.42 -4.33
N PHE A 252 11.59 9.39 -5.19
CA PHE A 252 12.13 9.52 -6.54
C PHE A 252 11.34 10.53 -7.38
N GLU A 253 10.02 10.48 -7.38
CA GLU A 253 9.16 11.42 -8.09
C GLU A 253 9.39 12.86 -7.62
N LEU A 254 9.46 13.09 -6.31
CA LEU A 254 9.77 14.40 -5.74
C LEU A 254 11.14 14.91 -6.20
N ALA A 255 12.16 14.04 -6.17
CA ALA A 255 13.51 14.41 -6.60
C ALA A 255 13.56 14.80 -8.08
N LEU A 256 12.78 14.13 -8.95
CA LEU A 256 12.66 14.47 -10.36
C LEU A 256 12.04 15.86 -10.56
N TYR A 257 10.92 16.16 -9.88
CA TYR A 257 10.27 17.45 -9.97
C TYR A 257 11.17 18.57 -9.44
N GLU A 258 11.79 18.38 -8.28
CA GLU A 258 12.72 19.36 -7.71
C GLU A 258 13.93 19.64 -8.63
N ALA A 259 14.44 18.61 -9.35
CA ALA A 259 15.52 18.79 -10.33
C ALA A 259 15.07 19.67 -11.50
N VAL A 260 13.88 19.39 -12.07
CA VAL A 260 13.34 20.19 -13.19
C VAL A 260 13.01 21.61 -12.75
N GLU A 261 12.49 21.82 -11.55
CA GLU A 261 12.18 23.13 -10.97
C GLU A 261 13.44 23.99 -10.80
N ARG A 262 14.58 23.36 -10.46
CA ARG A 262 15.91 24.00 -10.44
C ARG A 262 16.50 24.27 -11.84
N GLY A 263 15.84 23.82 -12.93
CA GLY A 263 16.26 23.99 -14.30
C GLY A 263 17.21 22.88 -14.80
N GLU A 264 17.30 21.75 -14.12
CA GLU A 264 18.10 20.60 -14.58
C GLU A 264 17.43 19.90 -15.78
N ALA A 265 18.21 19.60 -16.80
CA ALA A 265 17.76 18.82 -17.93
C ALA A 265 17.92 17.32 -17.64
N LEU A 266 16.80 16.58 -17.62
CA LEU A 266 16.78 15.17 -17.29
C LEU A 266 16.84 14.31 -18.57
N SER A 267 17.96 13.62 -18.79
CA SER A 267 18.07 12.51 -19.75
C SER A 267 17.63 11.20 -19.13
N GLY A 268 17.36 10.17 -19.96
CA GLY A 268 17.07 8.82 -19.46
C GLY A 268 18.19 8.26 -18.56
N ASP A 269 19.45 8.56 -18.89
CA ASP A 269 20.60 8.13 -18.06
C ASP A 269 20.63 8.86 -16.71
N ARG A 270 20.34 10.17 -16.71
CA ARG A 270 20.27 10.93 -15.45
C ARG A 270 19.13 10.45 -14.54
N ILE A 271 17.95 10.21 -15.12
CA ILE A 271 16.80 9.64 -14.41
C ILE A 271 17.14 8.26 -13.81
N THR A 272 17.79 7.39 -14.61
CA THR A 272 18.25 6.07 -14.17
C THR A 272 19.28 6.16 -13.03
N GLN A 273 20.22 7.11 -13.11
CA GLN A 273 21.16 7.37 -12.02
C GLN A 273 20.44 7.78 -10.74
N MET A 274 19.51 8.75 -10.79
CA MET A 274 18.74 9.22 -9.64
C MET A 274 17.93 8.08 -9.00
N TYR A 275 17.28 7.25 -9.84
CA TYR A 275 16.57 6.06 -9.35
C TYR A 275 17.53 5.07 -8.70
N GLY A 276 18.65 4.80 -9.33
CA GLY A 276 19.69 3.89 -8.83
C GLY A 276 20.23 4.26 -7.46
N GLU A 277 20.47 5.55 -7.21
CA GLU A 277 20.91 6.06 -5.90
C GLU A 277 19.87 5.78 -4.81
N ILE A 278 18.58 6.00 -5.10
CA ILE A 278 17.48 5.78 -4.16
C ILE A 278 17.23 4.29 -3.93
N VAL A 279 17.07 3.49 -4.99
CA VAL A 279 16.77 2.06 -4.85
C VAL A 279 17.89 1.32 -4.11
N ARG A 280 19.16 1.67 -4.35
CA ARG A 280 20.30 1.07 -3.64
C ARG A 280 20.30 1.42 -2.16
N ARG A 281 20.02 2.66 -1.80
CA ARG A 281 19.91 3.09 -0.40
C ARG A 281 18.78 2.35 0.32
N TYR A 282 17.58 2.25 -0.27
CA TYR A 282 16.46 1.53 0.33
C TYR A 282 16.75 0.04 0.54
N HIS A 283 17.58 -0.54 -0.31
CA HIS A 283 17.91 -1.96 -0.24
C HIS A 283 19.23 -2.27 0.51
N GLY A 284 19.91 -1.24 1.03
CA GLY A 284 21.18 -1.43 1.73
C GLY A 284 22.26 -2.06 0.85
N HIS A 285 22.36 -1.61 -0.42
CA HIS A 285 23.29 -2.15 -1.40
C HIS A 285 24.74 -2.01 -0.94
N ASP A 286 25.13 -0.82 -0.48
CA ASP A 286 26.49 -0.52 -0.05
C ASP A 286 26.86 -1.24 1.26
N GLU A 287 25.85 -1.59 2.08
CA GLU A 287 25.97 -2.40 3.28
C GLU A 287 25.91 -3.92 3.00
N GLY A 288 25.77 -4.32 1.75
CA GLY A 288 25.70 -5.71 1.33
C GLY A 288 24.39 -6.43 1.76
N VAL A 289 23.30 -5.70 2.03
CA VAL A 289 22.02 -6.29 2.43
C VAL A 289 21.33 -6.92 1.23
N VAL A 290 21.05 -6.12 0.20
CA VAL A 290 20.51 -6.60 -1.09
C VAL A 290 21.32 -5.98 -2.22
N ILE A 291 21.94 -6.80 -3.05
CA ILE A 291 22.69 -6.33 -4.21
C ILE A 291 21.71 -5.92 -5.32
N VAL A 292 21.80 -4.65 -5.73
CA VAL A 292 21.02 -4.08 -6.84
C VAL A 292 21.95 -3.84 -8.01
N ASP A 293 21.90 -4.72 -9.01
CA ASP A 293 22.70 -4.60 -10.23
C ASP A 293 22.26 -3.38 -11.06
N ASP A 294 23.18 -2.79 -11.83
CA ASP A 294 22.93 -1.59 -12.67
C ASP A 294 21.74 -1.79 -13.62
N LEU A 295 21.54 -3.01 -14.10
CA LEU A 295 20.43 -3.32 -15.01
C LEU A 295 19.07 -3.05 -14.38
N TYR A 296 18.91 -3.32 -13.09
CA TYR A 296 17.63 -3.18 -12.37
C TYR A 296 17.30 -1.74 -12.00
N THR A 297 18.26 -0.81 -12.10
CA THR A 297 18.01 0.62 -11.95
C THR A 297 17.14 1.21 -13.07
N ASN A 298 16.80 0.42 -14.08
CA ASN A 298 15.86 0.76 -15.16
C ASN A 298 14.38 0.57 -14.77
N GLU A 299 14.08 0.06 -13.59
CA GLU A 299 12.71 -0.26 -13.12
C GLU A 299 11.76 0.94 -13.20
N TRP A 300 12.23 2.17 -13.00
CA TRP A 300 11.40 3.36 -13.09
C TRP A 300 10.59 3.47 -14.39
N MET A 301 11.08 2.91 -15.50
CA MET A 301 10.39 2.93 -16.80
C MET A 301 9.12 2.09 -16.83
N PHE A 302 9.01 1.09 -15.97
CA PHE A 302 7.85 0.19 -15.86
C PHE A 302 6.72 0.78 -15.01
N VAL A 303 7.00 1.82 -14.22
CA VAL A 303 6.06 2.38 -13.25
C VAL A 303 5.23 3.50 -13.88
N PRO A 304 3.98 3.23 -14.33
CA PRO A 304 3.15 4.24 -15.00
C PRO A 304 2.69 5.36 -14.07
N HIS A 305 2.74 5.14 -12.77
CA HIS A 305 2.28 6.09 -11.75
C HIS A 305 3.06 7.41 -11.74
N PHE A 306 4.30 7.45 -12.23
CA PHE A 306 5.06 8.70 -12.36
C PHE A 306 4.45 9.70 -13.36
N TYR A 307 3.42 9.28 -14.11
CA TYR A 307 2.61 10.15 -14.97
C TYR A 307 1.31 10.62 -14.30
N PHE A 308 1.04 10.21 -13.04
CA PHE A 308 -0.16 10.57 -12.27
C PHE A 308 0.09 11.66 -11.22
N ASN A 309 1.26 12.26 -11.23
CA ASN A 309 1.68 13.42 -10.42
C ASN A 309 1.42 13.27 -8.92
N MET A 310 2.44 12.90 -8.18
CA MET A 310 2.37 12.77 -6.71
C MET A 310 1.23 11.84 -6.24
N TYR A 311 0.99 10.75 -6.97
CA TYR A 311 -0.09 9.82 -6.62
C TYR A 311 0.36 8.73 -5.63
N VAL A 312 1.56 8.15 -5.83
CA VAL A 312 1.97 6.90 -5.15
C VAL A 312 2.15 7.03 -3.63
N PHE A 313 2.42 8.23 -3.11
CA PHE A 313 2.56 8.43 -1.67
C PHE A 313 1.28 8.08 -0.90
N GLN A 314 0.11 8.14 -1.55
CA GLN A 314 -1.19 7.88 -0.94
C GLN A 314 -1.34 6.41 -0.50
N TYR A 315 -0.66 5.48 -1.14
CA TYR A 315 -0.60 4.09 -0.66
C TYR A 315 0.12 3.98 0.69
N ALA A 316 1.26 4.64 0.82
CA ALA A 316 2.04 4.62 2.05
C ALA A 316 1.34 5.38 3.20
N THR A 317 0.71 6.52 2.92
CA THR A 317 -0.09 7.25 3.93
C THR A 317 -1.32 6.46 4.36
N SER A 318 -1.96 5.74 3.45
CA SER A 318 -3.14 4.93 3.77
C SER A 318 -2.81 3.74 4.68
N VAL A 319 -1.76 2.97 4.36
CA VAL A 319 -1.34 1.87 5.25
C VAL A 319 -0.85 2.40 6.60
N THR A 320 -0.22 3.58 6.63
CA THR A 320 0.19 4.25 7.86
C THR A 320 -1.03 4.60 8.71
N ALA A 321 -2.02 5.25 8.12
CA ALA A 321 -3.24 5.62 8.82
C ALA A 321 -4.06 4.39 9.25
N GLY A 322 -4.19 3.38 8.38
CA GLY A 322 -4.86 2.12 8.70
C GLY A 322 -4.21 1.40 9.88
N THR A 323 -2.87 1.33 9.91
CA THR A 323 -2.10 0.74 11.02
C THR A 323 -2.35 1.50 12.33
N ALA A 324 -2.30 2.84 12.29
CA ALA A 324 -2.52 3.67 13.48
C ALA A 324 -3.95 3.54 14.02
N LEU A 325 -4.95 3.52 13.12
CA LEU A 325 -6.36 3.33 13.50
C LEU A 325 -6.61 1.92 14.05
N TYR A 326 -6.02 0.90 13.43
CA TYR A 326 -6.11 -0.47 13.96
C TYR A 326 -5.47 -0.59 15.35
N GLY A 327 -4.34 0.07 15.59
CA GLY A 327 -3.74 0.15 16.92
C GLY A 327 -4.72 0.69 17.97
N LYS A 328 -5.48 1.75 17.64
CA LYS A 328 -6.52 2.31 18.53
C LYS A 328 -7.68 1.34 18.79
N ILE A 329 -8.05 0.54 17.78
CA ILE A 329 -9.08 -0.51 17.96
C ILE A 329 -8.57 -1.60 18.92
N LEU A 330 -7.28 -1.95 18.86
CA LEU A 330 -6.68 -2.92 19.78
C LEU A 330 -6.55 -2.39 21.21
N GLU A 331 -6.33 -1.07 21.39
CA GLU A 331 -6.25 -0.43 22.71
C GLU A 331 -7.62 -0.34 23.39
N ASP A 332 -8.66 0.03 22.65
CA ASP A 332 -10.05 0.12 23.10
C ASP A 332 -10.99 -0.22 21.94
N GLN A 333 -11.49 -1.44 21.92
CA GLN A 333 -12.28 -1.96 20.80
C GLN A 333 -13.54 -1.13 20.54
N GLU A 334 -14.27 -0.75 21.57
CA GLU A 334 -15.54 0.00 21.44
C GLU A 334 -15.28 1.42 20.93
N ALA A 335 -14.42 2.16 21.61
CA ALA A 335 -14.09 3.54 21.23
C ALA A 335 -13.33 3.61 19.91
N GLY A 336 -12.37 2.72 19.67
CA GLY A 336 -11.58 2.67 18.47
C GLY A 336 -12.40 2.33 17.22
N SER A 337 -13.29 1.32 17.30
CA SER A 337 -14.17 0.96 16.17
C SER A 337 -15.24 2.02 15.91
N ALA A 338 -15.78 2.68 16.95
CA ALA A 338 -16.70 3.81 16.78
C ALA A 338 -16.01 4.96 16.04
N ASN A 339 -14.82 5.36 16.48
CA ASN A 339 -14.02 6.42 15.87
C ASN A 339 -13.64 6.10 14.40
N TYR A 340 -13.25 4.85 14.13
CA TYR A 340 -12.98 4.37 12.78
C TYR A 340 -14.21 4.50 11.87
N LYS A 341 -15.39 4.02 12.33
CA LYS A 341 -16.65 4.12 11.58
C LYS A 341 -17.08 5.58 11.37
N ASP A 342 -16.82 6.47 12.30
CA ASP A 342 -17.14 7.90 12.16
C ASP A 342 -16.28 8.57 11.09
N LEU A 343 -15.00 8.19 10.95
CA LEU A 343 -14.17 8.60 9.83
C LEU A 343 -14.79 8.17 8.49
N LEU A 344 -15.25 6.92 8.38
CA LEU A 344 -15.86 6.41 7.14
C LEU A 344 -17.18 7.10 6.81
N ARG A 345 -17.99 7.42 7.83
CA ARG A 345 -19.26 8.18 7.68
C ARG A 345 -19.07 9.61 7.24
N ALA A 346 -17.90 10.17 7.48
CA ALA A 346 -17.63 11.56 7.14
C ALA A 346 -17.58 11.84 5.64
N GLY A 347 -17.30 10.82 4.80
CA GLY A 347 -17.23 11.00 3.34
C GLY A 347 -16.29 12.13 2.96
N GLY A 348 -16.74 13.06 2.13
CA GLY A 348 -16.05 14.29 1.73
C GLY A 348 -16.59 15.55 2.43
N SER A 349 -17.10 15.44 3.65
CA SER A 349 -17.67 16.57 4.40
C SER A 349 -16.64 17.61 4.84
N ASP A 350 -15.36 17.28 4.81
CA ASP A 350 -14.24 18.18 5.11
C ASP A 350 -12.97 17.69 4.39
N TYR A 351 -11.88 18.45 4.51
CA TYR A 351 -10.58 18.06 3.97
C TYR A 351 -10.06 16.77 4.60
N PRO A 352 -9.50 15.84 3.81
CA PRO A 352 -9.21 14.48 4.26
C PRO A 352 -8.22 14.41 5.43
N HIS A 353 -7.20 15.30 5.45
CA HIS A 353 -6.24 15.34 6.57
C HIS A 353 -6.89 15.81 7.89
N LEU A 354 -7.92 16.69 7.82
CA LEU A 354 -8.66 17.13 9.01
C LEU A 354 -9.58 16.03 9.53
N LEU A 355 -10.24 15.28 8.63
CA LEU A 355 -11.04 14.11 8.99
C LEU A 355 -10.18 13.06 9.70
N LEU A 356 -9.00 12.79 9.15
CA LEU A 356 -8.06 11.84 9.74
C LEU A 356 -7.50 12.30 11.08
N SER A 357 -7.19 13.60 11.20
CA SER A 357 -6.74 14.20 12.47
C SER A 357 -7.79 14.09 13.56
N ARG A 358 -9.11 14.28 13.24
CA ARG A 358 -10.23 14.05 14.20
C ARG A 358 -10.31 12.59 14.63
N ALA A 359 -9.98 11.66 13.75
CA ALA A 359 -9.84 10.24 14.09
C ALA A 359 -8.56 9.94 14.90
N GLY A 360 -7.78 10.97 15.24
CA GLY A 360 -6.59 10.89 16.07
C GLY A 360 -5.34 10.40 15.34
N VAL A 361 -5.26 10.61 14.01
CA VAL A 361 -4.08 10.31 13.19
C VAL A 361 -3.66 11.56 12.42
N ASP A 362 -2.53 12.14 12.78
CA ASP A 362 -1.95 13.31 12.13
C ASP A 362 -0.70 12.89 11.34
N LEU A 363 -0.82 12.79 10.01
CA LEU A 363 0.26 12.40 9.12
C LEU A 363 1.32 13.51 8.87
N THR A 364 1.18 14.66 9.49
CA THR A 364 2.26 15.66 9.55
C THR A 364 3.25 15.36 10.66
N GLN A 365 2.94 14.43 11.56
CA GLN A 365 3.73 14.03 12.72
C GLN A 365 4.40 12.66 12.51
N PRO A 366 5.49 12.35 13.22
CA PRO A 366 6.24 11.09 13.04
C PRO A 366 5.52 9.86 13.62
N GLU A 367 4.66 10.02 14.64
CA GLU A 367 4.11 8.93 15.43
C GLU A 367 3.36 7.87 14.60
N PRO A 368 2.49 8.22 13.62
CA PRO A 368 1.80 7.22 12.82
C PRO A 368 2.76 6.33 12.00
N TYR A 369 3.84 6.91 11.49
CA TYR A 369 4.87 6.17 10.73
C TYR A 369 5.67 5.24 11.63
N GLN A 370 5.97 5.67 12.86
CA GLN A 370 6.64 4.86 13.87
C GLN A 370 5.79 3.67 14.31
N ALA A 371 4.45 3.78 14.29
CA ALA A 371 3.54 2.66 14.56
C ALA A 371 3.73 1.53 13.54
N VAL A 372 3.85 1.84 12.24
CA VAL A 372 4.14 0.85 11.18
C VAL A 372 5.48 0.16 11.43
N VAL A 373 6.51 0.94 11.75
CA VAL A 373 7.86 0.41 12.04
C VAL A 373 7.85 -0.51 13.27
N THR A 374 7.13 -0.12 14.30
CA THR A 374 6.98 -0.92 15.54
C THR A 374 6.27 -2.24 15.25
N GLN A 375 5.18 -2.19 14.49
CA GLN A 375 4.44 -3.40 14.11
C GLN A 375 5.31 -4.33 13.24
N MET A 376 6.03 -3.79 12.25
CA MET A 376 6.91 -4.57 11.40
C MET A 376 8.01 -5.28 12.21
N ASN A 377 8.62 -4.59 13.18
CA ASN A 377 9.60 -5.19 14.07
C ASN A 377 8.99 -6.28 14.97
N ALA A 378 7.79 -6.06 15.52
CA ALA A 378 7.09 -7.06 16.33
C ALA A 378 6.79 -8.34 15.55
N ILE A 379 6.37 -8.21 14.28
CA ILE A 379 6.15 -9.36 13.37
C ILE A 379 7.47 -10.11 13.15
N MET A 380 8.57 -9.42 12.85
CA MET A 380 9.89 -10.05 12.67
C MET A 380 10.37 -10.77 13.93
N ASP A 381 10.20 -10.16 15.12
CA ASP A 381 10.51 -10.79 16.40
C ASP A 381 9.73 -12.09 16.62
N GLN A 382 8.45 -12.09 16.22
CA GLN A 382 7.62 -13.30 16.30
C GLN A 382 8.08 -14.38 15.31
N MET A 383 8.39 -14.00 14.07
CA MET A 383 8.88 -14.93 13.06
C MET A 383 10.22 -15.56 13.46
N GLU A 384 11.15 -14.76 13.99
CA GLU A 384 12.45 -15.26 14.46
C GLU A 384 12.29 -16.31 15.58
N ARG A 385 11.37 -16.07 16.54
CA ARG A 385 11.05 -17.07 17.58
C ARG A 385 10.44 -18.34 17.00
N LEU A 386 9.49 -18.23 16.06
CA LEU A 386 8.89 -19.41 15.42
C LEU A 386 9.90 -20.22 14.61
N LEU A 387 10.85 -19.57 13.96
CA LEU A 387 11.95 -20.24 13.25
C LEU A 387 12.84 -21.02 14.21
N GLU A 388 13.17 -20.47 15.39
CA GLU A 388 13.95 -21.15 16.43
C GLU A 388 13.18 -22.37 17.00
N GLU A 389 11.87 -22.24 17.19
CA GLU A 389 11.00 -23.36 17.61
C GLU A 389 10.92 -24.47 16.56
N ARG A 390 10.85 -24.11 15.27
CA ARG A 390 10.80 -25.06 14.16
C ARG A 390 12.10 -25.86 14.01
N ASP A 391 13.23 -25.23 14.28
CA ASP A 391 14.56 -25.83 14.12
C ASP A 391 14.94 -26.75 15.31
N GLN A 392 14.14 -26.80 16.41
CA GLN A 392 14.30 -27.70 17.56
C GLN A 392 13.57 -29.03 17.36
#